data_a9bb38b51cd58ea868bc647aa9bf9ba3
#
_entry.id   a9bb38b51cd58ea868bc647aa9bf9ba3
#
_cell.length_a   1.000
_cell.length_b   1.000
_cell.length_c   1.000
_cell.angle_alpha   90.00
_cell.angle_beta   90.00
_cell.angle_gamma   90.00
#
_symmetry.space_group_name_H-M   'P 1'
#
loop_
_entity.id
_entity.type
_entity.pdbx_description
1 polymer ?
#
loop_
_entity_poly.entity_id
_entity_poly.type
_entity_poly.pdbx_seq_one_letter_code
_entity_poly.pdbx_strand_id
1 'polypeptide(L)'
;MPAPRLDVLEKIKLLESKGEFDQHINPIDYDIAISVDNFNYIKKGLERIKVFFQNTFIVKPYTLYLNKKIIKTKVLGRHYLNGIDSAIVTCNHVYIYDCLVAKYGLRGHRLKITAAEFNNRKGFLGEMMRAGGMMPFSSKYENMKRFNYAMKYYLERKNYILFYPEEAMWHMYDKPRPYKKGAFHYAVKFGVPVIPMFITFRNSGKINQDGMEEKYFILHIMKPIFAKEELDAKQNIEYMRQKNYQMCCDKYQEFYGKKLKI
;
A
#
# COMPACT_ATOMS: atom_id res chain seq x y z
N MET A 1 -18.17 -10.85 1.75
CA MET A 1 -16.85 -10.72 1.11
C MET A 1 -16.75 -9.34 0.44
N PRO A 2 -15.54 -8.86 0.04
CA PRO A 2 -15.46 -7.58 -0.67
C PRO A 2 -16.23 -7.64 -1.99
N ALA A 3 -17.03 -6.59 -2.23
CA ALA A 3 -17.77 -6.40 -3.47
C ALA A 3 -17.73 -4.90 -3.85
N PRO A 4 -17.90 -4.55 -5.13
CA PRO A 4 -18.11 -3.17 -5.52
C PRO A 4 -19.34 -2.57 -4.83
N ARG A 5 -19.39 -1.26 -4.70
CA ARG A 5 -20.51 -0.51 -4.13
C ARG A 5 -21.04 0.45 -5.19
N LEU A 6 -22.35 0.51 -5.38
CA LEU A 6 -22.97 1.34 -6.44
C LEU A 6 -22.65 2.82 -6.29
N ASP A 7 -22.78 3.38 -5.08
CA ASP A 7 -22.47 4.78 -4.76
C ASP A 7 -21.01 5.16 -5.09
N VAL A 8 -20.09 4.20 -4.86
CA VAL A 8 -18.66 4.37 -5.16
C VAL A 8 -18.39 4.28 -6.66
N LEU A 9 -19.06 3.35 -7.37
CA LEU A 9 -18.86 3.16 -8.81
C LEU A 9 -19.27 4.41 -9.63
N GLU A 10 -20.37 5.08 -9.26
CA GLU A 10 -20.80 6.31 -9.92
C GLU A 10 -19.77 7.43 -9.72
N LYS A 11 -19.29 7.61 -8.48
CA LYS A 11 -18.26 8.59 -8.18
C LYS A 11 -16.94 8.30 -8.90
N ILE A 12 -16.54 7.03 -8.97
CA ILE A 12 -15.36 6.59 -9.73
C ILE A 12 -15.49 7.00 -11.21
N LYS A 13 -16.62 6.67 -11.84
CA LYS A 13 -16.87 7.03 -13.26
C LYS A 13 -16.76 8.53 -13.49
N LEU A 14 -17.32 9.34 -12.59
CA LEU A 14 -17.25 10.80 -12.67
C LEU A 14 -15.80 11.31 -12.57
N LEU A 15 -15.04 10.84 -11.56
CA LEU A 15 -13.65 11.26 -11.37
C LEU A 15 -12.73 10.78 -12.51
N GLU A 16 -12.94 9.55 -12.99
CA GLU A 16 -12.22 8.99 -14.14
C GLU A 16 -12.47 9.81 -15.41
N SER A 17 -13.73 10.21 -15.68
CA SER A 17 -14.07 11.03 -16.85
C SER A 17 -13.44 12.43 -16.80
N LYS A 18 -13.16 12.97 -15.60
CA LYS A 18 -12.49 14.26 -15.38
C LYS A 18 -10.97 14.14 -15.32
N GLY A 19 -10.40 12.93 -15.27
CA GLY A 19 -8.97 12.73 -15.05
C GLY A 19 -8.48 13.07 -13.63
N GLU A 20 -9.39 13.13 -12.65
CA GLU A 20 -9.12 13.50 -11.25
C GLU A 20 -8.77 12.28 -10.39
N PHE A 21 -7.66 11.60 -10.72
CA PHE A 21 -7.30 10.29 -10.16
C PHE A 21 -6.77 10.31 -8.72
N ASP A 22 -6.43 11.45 -8.16
CA ASP A 22 -5.91 11.61 -6.80
C ASP A 22 -6.99 12.04 -5.77
N GLN A 23 -8.23 12.22 -6.21
CA GLN A 23 -9.35 12.57 -5.35
C GLN A 23 -9.83 11.39 -4.50
N HIS A 24 -10.13 11.66 -3.23
CA HIS A 24 -10.70 10.67 -2.33
C HIS A 24 -12.18 10.36 -2.65
N ILE A 25 -12.50 9.10 -2.82
CA ILE A 25 -13.88 8.62 -3.03
C ILE A 25 -14.69 8.74 -1.74
N ASN A 26 -14.13 8.22 -0.64
CA ASN A 26 -14.80 8.31 0.66
C ASN A 26 -14.44 9.62 1.35
N PRO A 27 -15.39 10.24 2.08
CA PRO A 27 -15.09 11.40 2.89
C PRO A 27 -14.03 11.07 3.94
N ILE A 28 -13.14 12.04 4.20
CA ILE A 28 -12.13 11.93 5.25
C ILE A 28 -12.75 12.38 6.55
N ASP A 29 -12.72 11.51 7.55
CA ASP A 29 -13.14 11.83 8.91
C ASP A 29 -11.92 12.33 9.71
N TYR A 30 -11.85 13.65 9.91
CA TYR A 30 -10.79 14.28 10.67
C TYR A 30 -11.03 14.27 12.18
N ASP A 31 -12.26 14.05 12.66
CA ASP A 31 -12.62 14.14 14.08
C ASP A 31 -12.00 13.04 14.93
N ILE A 32 -11.76 11.88 14.31
CA ILE A 32 -11.09 10.74 14.94
C ILE A 32 -9.58 10.77 14.79
N ALA A 33 -9.02 11.71 14.03
CA ALA A 33 -7.59 11.79 13.80
C ALA A 33 -6.86 12.30 15.06
N ILE A 34 -5.63 11.81 15.26
CA ILE A 34 -4.70 12.30 16.27
C ILE A 34 -3.56 12.99 15.54
N SER A 35 -3.15 14.17 16.00
CA SER A 35 -1.98 14.85 15.46
C SER A 35 -0.76 13.91 15.36
N VAL A 36 -0.02 14.03 14.31
CA VAL A 36 1.28 13.36 14.13
C VAL A 36 2.44 14.17 14.68
N ASP A 37 2.16 15.34 15.25
CA ASP A 37 3.16 16.12 15.98
C ASP A 37 3.70 15.25 17.13
N ASN A 38 5.01 15.11 17.20
CA ASN A 38 5.70 14.21 18.14
C ASN A 38 5.37 12.70 17.99
N PHE A 39 4.84 12.27 16.84
CA PHE A 39 4.61 10.84 16.60
C PHE A 39 5.92 10.05 16.78
N ASN A 40 5.85 9.03 17.64
CA ASN A 40 6.99 8.14 17.89
C ASN A 40 7.05 7.05 16.82
N TYR A 41 7.82 7.28 15.75
CA TYR A 41 7.99 6.29 14.67
C TYR A 41 8.79 5.06 15.16
N ILE A 42 9.79 5.26 16.02
CA ILE A 42 10.72 4.21 16.46
C ILE A 42 10.40 3.82 17.90
N LYS A 43 9.65 2.76 18.08
CA LYS A 43 9.24 2.27 19.39
C LYS A 43 10.45 1.72 20.19
N LYS A 44 10.58 2.10 21.46
CA LYS A 44 11.64 1.67 22.38
C LYS A 44 11.04 1.13 23.69
N GLY A 45 11.84 0.43 24.48
CA GLY A 45 11.47 -0.05 25.82
C GLY A 45 10.13 -0.81 25.85
N LEU A 46 9.30 -0.53 26.84
CA LEU A 46 8.00 -1.17 27.07
C LEU A 46 7.02 -0.97 25.90
N GLU A 47 7.07 0.19 25.22
CA GLU A 47 6.22 0.44 24.04
C GLU A 47 6.55 -0.54 22.91
N ARG A 48 7.83 -0.86 22.70
CA ARG A 48 8.24 -1.86 21.71
C ARG A 48 7.71 -3.25 22.06
N ILE A 49 7.74 -3.61 23.35
CA ILE A 49 7.19 -4.88 23.84
C ILE A 49 5.69 -4.92 23.60
N LYS A 50 4.94 -3.88 24.01
CA LYS A 50 3.48 -3.77 23.75
C LYS A 50 3.16 -3.97 22.27
N VAL A 51 3.83 -3.23 21.38
CA VAL A 51 3.63 -3.31 19.94
C VAL A 51 3.97 -4.71 19.39
N PHE A 52 5.01 -5.36 19.91
CA PHE A 52 5.33 -6.74 19.52
C PHE A 52 4.20 -7.71 19.84
N PHE A 53 3.65 -7.64 21.06
CA PHE A 53 2.51 -8.50 21.46
C PHE A 53 1.26 -8.20 20.63
N GLN A 54 0.88 -6.94 20.46
CA GLN A 54 -0.28 -6.54 19.65
C GLN A 54 -0.13 -7.01 18.19
N ASN A 55 1.05 -6.82 17.59
CA ASN A 55 1.28 -7.27 16.23
C ASN A 55 1.27 -8.80 16.11
N THR A 56 1.85 -9.51 17.09
CA THR A 56 1.99 -10.97 17.03
C THR A 56 0.68 -11.68 17.31
N PHE A 57 -0.08 -11.25 18.31
CA PHE A 57 -1.26 -11.96 18.77
C PHE A 57 -2.59 -11.41 18.26
N ILE A 58 -2.61 -10.20 17.68
CA ILE A 58 -3.82 -9.58 17.14
C ILE A 58 -3.69 -9.34 15.64
N VAL A 59 -2.72 -8.49 15.23
CA VAL A 59 -2.64 -8.04 13.83
C VAL A 59 -2.29 -9.18 12.87
N LYS A 60 -1.30 -10.02 13.20
CA LYS A 60 -0.90 -11.16 12.35
C LYS A 60 -2.01 -12.22 12.23
N PRO A 61 -2.64 -12.71 13.31
CA PRO A 61 -3.75 -13.64 13.21
C PRO A 61 -4.92 -13.07 12.41
N TYR A 62 -5.30 -11.81 12.66
CA TYR A 62 -6.34 -11.14 11.88
C TYR A 62 -5.96 -11.02 10.39
N THR A 63 -4.71 -10.68 10.09
CA THR A 63 -4.20 -10.65 8.70
C THR A 63 -4.34 -12.01 8.02
N LEU A 64 -4.01 -13.09 8.72
CA LEU A 64 -4.15 -14.45 8.20
C LEU A 64 -5.61 -14.84 8.00
N TYR A 65 -6.47 -14.57 8.98
CA TYR A 65 -7.90 -14.83 8.90
C TYR A 65 -8.54 -14.07 7.72
N LEU A 66 -8.32 -12.77 7.63
CA LEU A 66 -8.82 -11.92 6.57
C LEU A 66 -8.45 -12.47 5.19
N ASN A 67 -7.17 -12.75 4.98
CA ASN A 67 -6.66 -13.17 3.67
C ASN A 67 -7.01 -14.61 3.31
N LYS A 68 -7.10 -15.54 4.28
CA LYS A 68 -7.41 -16.94 4.01
C LYS A 68 -8.91 -17.23 3.95
N LYS A 69 -9.70 -16.56 4.80
CA LYS A 69 -11.14 -16.89 4.96
C LYS A 69 -12.06 -15.88 4.29
N ILE A 70 -11.76 -14.57 4.41
CA ILE A 70 -12.65 -13.51 3.92
C ILE A 70 -12.34 -13.16 2.46
N ILE A 71 -11.13 -12.66 2.20
CA ILE A 71 -10.72 -12.17 0.88
C ILE A 71 -10.27 -13.31 -0.04
N LYS A 72 -9.81 -14.42 0.53
CA LYS A 72 -9.22 -15.58 -0.16
C LYS A 72 -8.11 -15.17 -1.12
N THR A 73 -7.17 -14.39 -0.60
CA THR A 73 -6.07 -13.82 -1.37
C THR A 73 -5.14 -14.91 -1.92
N LYS A 74 -4.96 -14.95 -3.23
CA LYS A 74 -3.88 -15.69 -3.88
C LYS A 74 -2.67 -14.77 -4.04
N VAL A 75 -1.47 -15.25 -3.73
CA VAL A 75 -0.22 -14.47 -3.89
C VAL A 75 0.66 -15.13 -4.94
N LEU A 76 1.07 -14.35 -5.92
CA LEU A 76 1.95 -14.76 -7.01
C LEU A 76 3.24 -13.95 -6.97
N GLY A 77 4.36 -14.54 -7.39
CA GLY A 77 5.64 -13.86 -7.55
C GLY A 77 6.48 -13.70 -6.28
N ARG A 78 6.20 -14.42 -5.18
CA ARG A 78 7.03 -14.32 -3.95
C ARG A 78 8.51 -14.60 -4.15
N HIS A 79 8.89 -15.39 -5.15
CA HIS A 79 10.29 -15.66 -5.46
C HIS A 79 11.08 -14.41 -5.82
N TYR A 80 10.44 -13.34 -6.27
CA TYR A 80 11.09 -12.05 -6.52
C TYR A 80 11.57 -11.33 -5.26
N LEU A 81 11.18 -11.81 -4.07
CA LEU A 81 11.64 -11.28 -2.78
C LEU A 81 12.97 -11.89 -2.33
N ASN A 82 13.41 -12.98 -2.98
CA ASN A 82 14.61 -13.68 -2.59
C ASN A 82 15.85 -12.79 -2.76
N GLY A 83 16.66 -12.70 -1.71
CA GLY A 83 17.86 -11.87 -1.69
C GLY A 83 17.64 -10.37 -1.55
N ILE A 84 16.39 -9.91 -1.39
CA ILE A 84 16.08 -8.50 -1.14
C ILE A 84 15.88 -8.28 0.36
N ASP A 85 16.83 -7.64 1.01
CA ASP A 85 16.80 -7.39 2.45
C ASP A 85 15.89 -6.21 2.81
N SER A 86 15.92 -5.13 2.03
CA SER A 86 15.11 -3.92 2.22
C SER A 86 14.66 -3.34 0.89
N ALA A 87 13.47 -2.77 0.86
CA ALA A 87 12.90 -2.19 -0.35
C ALA A 87 11.81 -1.16 -0.03
N ILE A 88 11.58 -0.25 -0.97
CA ILE A 88 10.30 0.41 -1.10
C ILE A 88 9.35 -0.52 -1.86
N VAL A 89 8.18 -0.74 -1.33
CA VAL A 89 7.14 -1.57 -1.96
C VAL A 89 6.01 -0.66 -2.41
N THR A 90 5.53 -0.83 -3.62
CA THR A 90 4.38 -0.09 -4.13
C THR A 90 3.20 -1.01 -4.38
N CYS A 91 1.99 -0.52 -4.19
CA CYS A 91 0.76 -1.26 -4.48
C CYS A 91 -0.33 -0.29 -4.95
N ASN A 92 -1.26 -0.74 -5.78
CA ASN A 92 -2.49 -0.01 -6.05
C ASN A 92 -3.36 0.06 -4.78
N HIS A 93 -4.12 1.16 -4.61
CA HIS A 93 -4.90 1.41 -3.40
C HIS A 93 -6.39 1.21 -3.67
N VAL A 94 -6.87 -0.01 -3.42
CA VAL A 94 -8.17 -0.49 -3.91
C VAL A 94 -9.12 -1.03 -2.84
N TYR A 95 -8.63 -1.15 -1.60
CA TYR A 95 -9.46 -1.70 -0.52
C TYR A 95 -8.97 -1.24 0.86
N ILE A 96 -9.90 -1.05 1.78
CA ILE A 96 -9.59 -0.58 3.15
C ILE A 96 -8.56 -1.45 3.90
N TYR A 97 -8.45 -2.72 3.53
CA TYR A 97 -7.50 -3.68 4.13
C TYR A 97 -6.41 -4.14 3.14
N ASP A 98 -6.17 -3.43 2.05
CA ASP A 98 -5.13 -3.82 1.09
C ASP A 98 -3.71 -3.80 1.68
N CYS A 99 -3.47 -2.97 2.71
CA CYS A 99 -2.25 -3.04 3.50
C CYS A 99 -2.05 -4.39 4.22
N LEU A 100 -3.13 -5.05 4.62
CA LEU A 100 -3.09 -6.40 5.17
C LEU A 100 -2.94 -7.46 4.08
N VAL A 101 -3.41 -7.20 2.86
CA VAL A 101 -3.13 -8.03 1.68
C VAL A 101 -1.64 -7.98 1.34
N ALA A 102 -1.07 -6.77 1.30
CA ALA A 102 0.38 -6.57 1.13
C ALA A 102 1.18 -7.26 2.24
N LYS A 103 0.79 -7.10 3.50
CA LYS A 103 1.42 -7.75 4.65
C LYS A 103 1.38 -9.28 4.57
N TYR A 104 0.27 -9.84 4.08
CA TYR A 104 0.14 -11.27 3.84
C TYR A 104 1.03 -11.75 2.69
N GLY A 105 1.13 -10.98 1.62
CA GLY A 105 2.01 -11.26 0.49
C GLY A 105 3.49 -11.26 0.87
N LEU A 106 3.88 -10.29 1.69
CA LEU A 106 5.26 -10.08 2.15
C LEU A 106 5.59 -10.81 3.47
N ARG A 107 4.81 -11.83 3.85
CA ARG A 107 5.09 -12.59 5.07
C ARG A 107 6.52 -13.14 5.06
N GLY A 108 7.19 -13.06 6.20
CA GLY A 108 8.62 -13.35 6.35
C GLY A 108 9.47 -12.07 6.36
N HIS A 109 8.97 -10.96 5.82
CA HIS A 109 9.60 -9.66 5.87
C HIS A 109 8.91 -8.72 6.87
N ARG A 110 9.69 -7.81 7.45
CA ARG A 110 9.15 -6.76 8.33
C ARG A 110 8.61 -5.64 7.46
N LEU A 111 7.32 -5.33 7.57
CA LEU A 111 6.67 -4.30 6.77
C LEU A 111 6.30 -3.09 7.60
N LYS A 112 6.65 -1.91 7.11
CA LYS A 112 6.12 -0.61 7.51
C LYS A 112 5.18 -0.11 6.42
N ILE A 113 4.16 0.68 6.79
CA ILE A 113 3.09 1.09 5.90
C ILE A 113 2.95 2.60 6.00
N THR A 114 3.22 3.33 4.94
CA THR A 114 2.98 4.76 4.93
C THR A 114 1.49 5.05 4.83
N ALA A 115 1.04 6.07 5.53
CA ALA A 115 -0.36 6.47 5.53
C ALA A 115 -0.46 7.99 5.66
N ALA A 116 -1.52 8.59 5.12
CA ALA A 116 -1.81 10.00 5.37
C ALA A 116 -2.07 10.25 6.86
N GLU A 117 -1.80 11.46 7.35
CA GLU A 117 -1.88 11.80 8.77
C GLU A 117 -3.26 11.57 9.38
N PHE A 118 -4.34 11.77 8.63
CA PHE A 118 -5.71 11.52 9.09
C PHE A 118 -6.00 10.04 9.41
N ASN A 119 -5.14 9.12 8.96
CA ASN A 119 -5.25 7.71 9.32
C ASN A 119 -4.65 7.40 10.72
N ASN A 120 -3.96 8.35 11.35
CA ASN A 120 -3.53 8.21 12.73
C ASN A 120 -4.72 8.44 13.67
N ARG A 121 -5.49 7.39 13.96
CA ARG A 121 -6.80 7.44 14.62
C ARG A 121 -6.73 7.12 16.10
N LYS A 122 -7.70 7.67 16.86
CA LYS A 122 -7.97 7.29 18.26
C LYS A 122 -8.49 5.84 18.34
N GLY A 123 -8.51 5.30 19.56
CA GLY A 123 -9.12 4.02 19.89
C GLY A 123 -8.37 2.78 19.39
N PHE A 124 -9.01 1.63 19.60
CA PHE A 124 -8.42 0.31 19.35
C PHE A 124 -7.94 0.11 17.90
N LEU A 125 -8.74 0.53 16.93
CA LEU A 125 -8.35 0.41 15.51
C LEU A 125 -7.07 1.16 15.21
N GLY A 126 -6.95 2.42 15.69
CA GLY A 126 -5.75 3.22 15.51
C GLY A 126 -4.52 2.59 16.20
N GLU A 127 -4.70 2.00 17.39
CA GLU A 127 -3.62 1.25 18.05
C GLU A 127 -3.17 0.05 17.22
N MET A 128 -4.09 -0.72 16.65
CA MET A 128 -3.77 -1.88 15.81
C MET A 128 -3.10 -1.46 14.51
N MET A 129 -3.49 -0.34 13.91
CA MET A 129 -2.82 0.21 12.73
C MET A 129 -1.36 0.57 13.05
N ARG A 130 -1.12 1.26 14.18
CA ARG A 130 0.24 1.58 14.67
C ARG A 130 1.05 0.33 14.97
N ALA A 131 0.45 -0.64 15.66
CA ALA A 131 1.09 -1.95 15.94
C ALA A 131 1.36 -2.73 14.65
N GLY A 132 0.52 -2.59 13.63
CA GLY A 132 0.68 -3.16 12.30
C GLY A 132 1.84 -2.57 11.50
N GLY A 133 2.42 -1.47 11.97
CA GLY A 133 3.57 -0.83 11.34
C GLY A 133 3.25 0.46 10.59
N MET A 134 2.09 1.08 10.84
CA MET A 134 1.74 2.36 10.23
C MET A 134 2.76 3.45 10.54
N MET A 135 3.12 4.21 9.52
CA MET A 135 3.98 5.38 9.55
C MET A 135 3.19 6.56 8.94
N PRO A 136 2.53 7.38 9.75
CA PRO A 136 1.76 8.52 9.22
C PRO A 136 2.70 9.58 8.64
N PHE A 137 2.35 10.08 7.46
CA PHE A 137 3.06 11.14 6.77
C PHE A 137 2.34 12.47 6.99
N SER A 138 3.10 13.52 7.28
CA SER A 138 2.60 14.89 7.40
C SER A 138 3.48 15.83 6.59
N SER A 139 2.89 16.85 5.98
CA SER A 139 3.60 17.87 5.20
C SER A 139 4.38 18.86 6.07
N LYS A 140 4.16 18.91 7.39
CA LYS A 140 4.91 19.78 8.30
C LYS A 140 6.39 19.39 8.30
N TYR A 141 7.27 20.36 8.12
CA TYR A 141 8.73 20.15 7.98
C TYR A 141 9.35 19.28 9.08
N GLU A 142 9.06 19.56 10.36
CA GLU A 142 9.62 18.79 11.47
C GLU A 142 9.11 17.34 11.52
N ASN A 143 7.86 17.11 11.14
CA ASN A 143 7.30 15.78 11.04
C ASN A 143 7.95 15.01 9.86
N MET A 144 8.17 15.67 8.74
CA MET A 144 8.83 15.10 7.57
C MET A 144 10.28 14.71 7.88
N LYS A 145 11.01 15.55 8.65
CA LYS A 145 12.38 15.25 9.10
C LYS A 145 12.42 13.97 9.94
N ARG A 146 11.51 13.84 10.91
CA ARG A 146 11.38 12.63 11.75
C ARG A 146 10.95 11.41 10.94
N PHE A 147 10.03 11.58 10.01
CA PHE A 147 9.62 10.53 9.10
C PHE A 147 10.79 10.03 8.25
N ASN A 148 11.59 10.93 7.66
CA ASN A 148 12.78 10.60 6.89
C ASN A 148 13.82 9.82 7.73
N TYR A 149 14.04 10.22 8.97
CA TYR A 149 14.92 9.51 9.90
C TYR A 149 14.41 8.09 10.17
N ALA A 150 13.11 7.94 10.41
CA ALA A 150 12.49 6.63 10.63
C ALA A 150 12.55 5.73 9.39
N MET A 151 12.35 6.29 8.19
CA MET A 151 12.51 5.58 6.93
C MET A 151 13.91 4.95 6.83
N LYS A 152 14.95 5.78 6.99
CA LYS A 152 16.35 5.32 6.99
C LYS A 152 16.57 4.23 8.05
N TYR A 153 16.17 4.48 9.29
CA TYR A 153 16.30 3.54 10.41
C TYR A 153 15.71 2.17 10.11
N TYR A 154 14.53 2.12 9.48
CA TYR A 154 13.86 0.86 9.18
C TYR A 154 14.47 0.15 7.97
N LEU A 155 14.83 0.87 6.91
CA LEU A 155 15.48 0.26 5.73
C LEU A 155 16.84 -0.35 6.09
N GLU A 156 17.67 0.32 6.89
CA GLU A 156 18.95 -0.23 7.39
C GLU A 156 18.75 -1.49 8.24
N ARG A 157 17.55 -1.74 8.77
CA ARG A 157 17.20 -2.91 9.60
C ARG A 157 16.37 -3.95 8.85
N LYS A 158 16.56 -4.05 7.55
CA LYS A 158 15.94 -5.05 6.70
C LYS A 158 14.40 -5.02 6.78
N ASN A 159 13.82 -3.82 6.70
CA ASN A 159 12.38 -3.65 6.58
C ASN A 159 12.01 -3.25 5.15
N TYR A 160 10.82 -3.67 4.75
CA TYR A 160 10.13 -3.13 3.59
C TYR A 160 9.24 -1.97 4.02
N ILE A 161 9.07 -0.97 3.14
CA ILE A 161 8.18 0.16 3.40
C ILE A 161 7.20 0.30 2.25
N LEU A 162 5.91 0.12 2.55
CA LEU A 162 4.82 0.17 1.58
C LEU A 162 4.37 1.61 1.35
N PHE A 163 4.25 1.94 0.08
CA PHE A 163 3.62 3.15 -0.44
C PHE A 163 2.48 2.80 -1.39
N TYR A 164 1.48 3.67 -1.41
CA TYR A 164 0.44 3.69 -2.43
C TYR A 164 0.69 4.90 -3.34
N PRO A 165 1.36 4.71 -4.50
CA PRO A 165 1.76 5.82 -5.35
C PRO A 165 0.58 6.52 -6.04
N GLU A 166 -0.61 5.95 -5.94
CA GLU A 166 -1.89 6.51 -6.40
C GLU A 166 -2.51 7.50 -5.40
N GLU A 167 -1.95 7.59 -4.16
CA GLU A 167 -2.36 8.41 -3.02
C GLU A 167 -3.74 8.09 -2.46
N ALA A 168 -4.82 8.28 -3.23
CA ALA A 168 -6.19 8.04 -2.79
C ALA A 168 -6.63 6.58 -2.97
N MET A 169 -7.45 6.07 -2.06
CA MET A 169 -8.06 4.74 -2.20
C MET A 169 -9.32 4.82 -3.09
N TRP A 170 -9.36 3.99 -4.14
CA TRP A 170 -10.54 3.80 -4.97
C TRP A 170 -11.07 2.37 -4.83
N HIS A 171 -12.16 2.23 -4.07
CA HIS A 171 -12.68 0.92 -3.69
C HIS A 171 -13.02 0.03 -4.89
N MET A 172 -12.36 -1.13 -4.95
CA MET A 172 -12.52 -2.16 -5.97
C MET A 172 -12.25 -1.69 -7.42
N TYR A 173 -11.48 -0.60 -7.59
CA TYR A 173 -11.05 -0.13 -8.90
C TYR A 173 -9.92 -1.02 -9.43
N ASP A 174 -10.08 -1.54 -10.63
CA ASP A 174 -9.20 -2.57 -11.20
C ASP A 174 -8.06 -2.03 -12.07
N LYS A 175 -8.17 -0.78 -12.57
CA LYS A 175 -7.16 -0.19 -13.45
C LYS A 175 -6.03 0.49 -12.64
N PRO A 176 -4.78 0.48 -13.14
CA PRO A 176 -3.72 1.33 -12.58
C PRO A 176 -4.07 2.82 -12.77
N ARG A 177 -3.86 3.62 -11.75
CA ARG A 177 -3.99 5.08 -11.80
C ARG A 177 -2.60 5.74 -11.87
N PRO A 178 -2.49 7.00 -12.31
CA PRO A 178 -1.19 7.70 -12.40
C PRO A 178 -0.43 7.71 -11.07
N TYR A 179 0.89 7.48 -11.12
CA TYR A 179 1.75 7.36 -9.95
C TYR A 179 2.44 8.68 -9.61
N LYS A 180 2.38 9.09 -8.36
CA LYS A 180 3.16 10.19 -7.79
C LYS A 180 4.62 9.75 -7.50
N LYS A 181 5.53 10.72 -7.41
CA LYS A 181 6.99 10.48 -7.33
C LYS A 181 7.51 10.05 -5.95
N GLY A 182 6.71 10.22 -4.89
CA GLY A 182 7.15 10.08 -3.49
C GLY A 182 7.86 8.76 -3.17
N ALA A 183 7.26 7.62 -3.53
CA ALA A 183 7.83 6.29 -3.29
C ALA A 183 9.21 6.13 -3.97
N PHE A 184 9.32 6.59 -5.21
CA PHE A 184 10.51 6.46 -6.04
C PHE A 184 11.61 7.41 -5.59
N HIS A 185 11.26 8.60 -5.11
CA HIS A 185 12.19 9.52 -4.47
C HIS A 185 12.87 8.84 -3.25
N TYR A 186 12.10 8.16 -2.40
CA TYR A 186 12.67 7.47 -1.24
C TYR A 186 13.51 6.26 -1.64
N ALA A 187 13.13 5.52 -2.68
CA ALA A 187 13.93 4.41 -3.18
C ALA A 187 15.33 4.88 -3.64
N VAL A 188 15.39 5.93 -4.45
CA VAL A 188 16.65 6.52 -4.92
C VAL A 188 17.44 7.13 -3.77
N LYS A 189 16.79 7.91 -2.90
CA LYS A 189 17.42 8.58 -1.75
C LYS A 189 18.12 7.60 -0.79
N PHE A 190 17.56 6.41 -0.60
CA PHE A 190 18.10 5.42 0.33
C PHE A 190 18.82 4.25 -0.36
N GLY A 191 18.97 4.29 -1.69
CA GLY A 191 19.70 3.27 -2.45
C GLY A 191 19.06 1.88 -2.39
N VAL A 192 17.73 1.79 -2.31
CA VAL A 192 17.01 0.52 -2.23
C VAL A 192 16.12 0.29 -3.46
N PRO A 193 15.87 -0.98 -3.86
CA PRO A 193 14.99 -1.26 -4.98
C PRO A 193 13.52 -0.91 -4.67
N VAL A 194 12.73 -0.74 -5.73
CA VAL A 194 11.28 -0.73 -5.67
C VAL A 194 10.76 -2.13 -6.02
N ILE A 195 9.89 -2.67 -5.20
CA ILE A 195 9.15 -3.92 -5.49
C ILE A 195 7.73 -3.53 -5.87
N PRO A 196 7.36 -3.62 -7.16
CA PRO A 196 6.00 -3.38 -7.60
C PRO A 196 5.09 -4.51 -7.13
N MET A 197 3.93 -4.15 -6.58
CA MET A 197 2.83 -5.08 -6.36
C MET A 197 1.57 -4.52 -7.01
N PHE A 198 0.71 -5.44 -7.44
CA PHE A 198 -0.57 -5.10 -8.03
C PHE A 198 -1.65 -6.08 -7.60
N ILE A 199 -2.76 -5.56 -7.09
CA ILE A 199 -3.94 -6.36 -6.71
C ILE A 199 -4.89 -6.37 -7.90
N THR A 200 -5.26 -7.59 -8.34
CA THR A 200 -6.34 -7.83 -9.29
C THR A 200 -7.47 -8.60 -8.62
N PHE A 201 -8.64 -8.59 -9.24
CA PHE A 201 -9.84 -9.23 -8.70
C PHE A 201 -10.32 -10.34 -9.63
N ARG A 202 -10.70 -11.47 -9.04
CA ARG A 202 -11.45 -12.51 -9.74
C ARG A 202 -12.84 -12.65 -9.13
N ASN A 203 -13.78 -13.03 -9.94
CA ASN A 203 -15.14 -13.27 -9.52
C ASN A 203 -15.21 -14.46 -8.55
N SER A 204 -16.02 -14.35 -7.52
CA SER A 204 -16.24 -15.44 -6.56
C SER A 204 -17.38 -16.39 -6.99
N GLY A 205 -18.23 -15.95 -7.93
CA GLY A 205 -19.48 -16.61 -8.28
C GLY A 205 -20.61 -16.36 -7.28
N LYS A 206 -20.41 -15.48 -6.28
CA LYS A 206 -21.42 -15.13 -5.27
C LYS A 206 -21.87 -13.70 -5.44
N ILE A 207 -23.15 -13.46 -5.32
CA ILE A 207 -23.78 -12.14 -5.35
C ILE A 207 -24.10 -11.75 -3.89
N ASN A 208 -23.77 -10.53 -3.51
CA ASN A 208 -24.12 -9.98 -2.20
C ASN A 208 -25.58 -9.47 -2.17
N GLN A 209 -26.02 -8.96 -1.02
CA GLN A 209 -27.38 -8.44 -0.84
C GLN A 209 -27.72 -7.24 -1.74
N ASP A 210 -26.71 -6.50 -2.20
CA ASP A 210 -26.85 -5.33 -3.09
C ASP A 210 -26.81 -5.73 -4.57
N GLY A 211 -26.87 -7.02 -4.89
CA GLY A 211 -26.81 -7.53 -6.27
C GLY A 211 -25.40 -7.46 -6.90
N MET A 212 -24.37 -7.18 -6.12
CA MET A 212 -22.99 -7.03 -6.60
C MET A 212 -22.21 -8.33 -6.41
N GLU A 213 -21.44 -8.70 -7.43
CA GLU A 213 -20.59 -9.89 -7.36
C GLU A 213 -19.40 -9.71 -6.42
N GLU A 214 -19.30 -10.61 -5.45
CA GLU A 214 -18.18 -10.65 -4.51
C GLU A 214 -16.86 -11.03 -5.23
N LYS A 215 -15.74 -10.49 -4.76
CA LYS A 215 -14.43 -10.66 -5.38
C LYS A 215 -13.44 -11.36 -4.45
N TYR A 216 -12.61 -12.21 -5.05
CA TYR A 216 -11.38 -12.71 -4.46
C TYR A 216 -10.18 -11.90 -4.99
N PHE A 217 -9.16 -11.74 -4.17
CA PHE A 217 -7.99 -10.95 -4.52
C PHE A 217 -6.83 -11.83 -5.01
N ILE A 218 -6.12 -11.32 -6.01
CA ILE A 218 -4.83 -11.88 -6.42
C ILE A 218 -3.80 -10.77 -6.26
N LEU A 219 -2.84 -10.98 -5.37
CA LEU A 219 -1.70 -10.09 -5.21
C LEU A 219 -0.55 -10.57 -6.10
N HIS A 220 -0.18 -9.77 -7.06
CA HIS A 220 0.99 -9.99 -7.90
C HIS A 220 2.18 -9.23 -7.31
N ILE A 221 3.23 -9.95 -6.95
CA ILE A 221 4.53 -9.38 -6.59
C ILE A 221 5.39 -9.49 -7.84
N MET A 222 5.97 -8.40 -8.30
CA MET A 222 6.67 -8.34 -9.58
C MET A 222 8.17 -8.14 -9.38
N LYS A 223 8.93 -8.26 -10.46
CA LYS A 223 10.40 -8.14 -10.44
C LYS A 223 10.83 -6.79 -9.85
N PRO A 224 11.80 -6.79 -8.92
CA PRO A 224 12.34 -5.55 -8.36
C PRO A 224 12.93 -4.63 -9.42
N ILE A 225 12.77 -3.34 -9.23
CA ILE A 225 13.33 -2.28 -10.06
C ILE A 225 14.46 -1.63 -9.28
N PHE A 226 15.66 -1.66 -9.82
CA PHE A 226 16.85 -1.02 -9.27
C PHE A 226 17.11 0.31 -9.96
N ALA A 227 17.72 1.25 -9.24
CA ALA A 227 18.29 2.44 -9.87
C ALA A 227 19.41 2.04 -10.84
N LYS A 228 19.60 2.83 -11.88
CA LYS A 228 20.63 2.64 -12.89
C LYS A 228 21.80 3.56 -12.59
N GLU A 229 23.02 3.04 -12.71
CA GLU A 229 24.24 3.79 -12.42
C GLU A 229 24.48 4.95 -13.39
N GLU A 230 24.07 4.76 -14.65
CA GLU A 230 24.20 5.76 -15.71
C GLU A 230 23.22 6.94 -15.63
N LEU A 231 22.23 6.88 -14.72
CA LEU A 231 21.21 7.92 -14.55
C LEU A 231 21.44 8.74 -13.28
N ASP A 232 21.23 10.03 -13.36
CA ASP A 232 21.21 10.88 -12.17
C ASP A 232 19.99 10.58 -11.26
N ALA A 233 19.96 11.20 -10.08
CA ALA A 233 18.89 10.94 -9.11
C ALA A 233 17.48 11.30 -9.64
N LYS A 234 17.34 12.40 -10.38
CA LYS A 234 16.06 12.86 -10.95
C LYS A 234 15.59 11.91 -12.07
N GLN A 235 16.51 11.49 -12.91
CA GLN A 235 16.25 10.53 -13.97
C GLN A 235 15.89 9.15 -13.41
N ASN A 236 16.58 8.67 -12.38
CA ASN A 236 16.26 7.41 -11.71
C ASN A 236 14.87 7.41 -11.06
N ILE A 237 14.47 8.51 -10.41
CA ILE A 237 13.11 8.65 -9.86
C ILE A 237 12.06 8.46 -10.96
N GLU A 238 12.25 9.13 -12.10
CA GLU A 238 11.30 9.06 -13.21
C GLU A 238 11.32 7.68 -13.89
N TYR A 239 12.51 7.12 -14.12
CA TYR A 239 12.69 5.77 -14.66
C TYR A 239 11.96 4.72 -13.80
N MET A 240 12.20 4.70 -12.48
CA MET A 240 11.59 3.74 -11.58
C MET A 240 10.06 3.91 -11.52
N ARG A 241 9.57 5.18 -11.54
CA ARG A 241 8.14 5.50 -11.56
C ARG A 241 7.46 4.98 -12.82
N GLN A 242 8.00 5.31 -13.99
CA GLN A 242 7.46 4.89 -15.28
C GLN A 242 7.52 3.38 -15.43
N LYS A 243 8.66 2.76 -15.09
CA LYS A 243 8.82 1.31 -15.17
C LYS A 243 7.84 0.57 -14.27
N ASN A 244 7.64 1.04 -13.04
CA ASN A 244 6.67 0.46 -12.12
C ASN A 244 5.24 0.59 -12.66
N TYR A 245 4.85 1.78 -13.11
CA TYR A 245 3.53 2.01 -13.69
C TYR A 245 3.29 1.12 -14.90
N GLN A 246 4.25 1.05 -15.84
CA GLN A 246 4.16 0.17 -17.01
C GLN A 246 3.97 -1.29 -16.63
N MET A 247 4.74 -1.80 -15.64
CA MET A 247 4.59 -3.18 -15.16
C MET A 247 3.19 -3.46 -14.60
N CYS A 248 2.56 -2.48 -13.94
CA CYS A 248 1.19 -2.62 -13.47
C CYS A 248 0.18 -2.58 -14.62
N CYS A 249 0.39 -1.73 -15.63
CA CYS A 249 -0.41 -1.70 -16.84
C CYS A 249 -0.34 -3.02 -17.63
N ASP A 250 0.87 -3.55 -17.79
CA ASP A 250 1.09 -4.84 -18.46
C ASP A 250 0.39 -5.96 -17.69
N LYS A 251 0.48 -5.96 -16.35
CA LYS A 251 -0.20 -6.95 -15.50
C LYS A 251 -1.71 -6.84 -15.58
N TYR A 252 -2.27 -5.63 -15.64
CA TYR A 252 -3.69 -5.42 -15.86
C TYR A 252 -4.13 -6.00 -17.20
N GLN A 253 -3.40 -5.70 -18.30
CA GLN A 253 -3.72 -6.20 -19.63
C GLN A 253 -3.62 -7.73 -19.71
N GLU A 254 -2.54 -8.30 -19.13
CA GLU A 254 -2.34 -9.75 -19.07
C GLU A 254 -3.49 -10.45 -18.32
N PHE A 255 -3.93 -9.87 -17.21
CA PHE A 255 -4.91 -10.50 -16.34
C PHE A 255 -6.36 -10.35 -16.85
N TYR A 256 -6.73 -9.15 -17.30
CA TYR A 256 -8.11 -8.87 -17.71
C TYR A 256 -8.35 -8.97 -19.23
N GLY A 257 -7.29 -9.12 -20.04
CA GLY A 257 -7.41 -9.12 -21.51
C GLY A 257 -7.87 -7.80 -22.11
N LYS A 258 -7.79 -6.69 -21.35
CA LYS A 258 -8.29 -5.36 -21.72
C LYS A 258 -7.13 -4.40 -21.92
N LYS A 259 -7.12 -3.68 -23.05
CA LYS A 259 -6.19 -2.54 -23.23
C LYS A 259 -6.65 -1.38 -22.37
N LEU A 260 -5.70 -0.74 -21.68
CA LEU A 260 -5.96 0.55 -21.05
C LEU A 260 -6.17 1.59 -22.14
N LYS A 261 -7.29 2.30 -22.10
CA LYS A 261 -7.44 3.54 -22.85
C LYS A 261 -6.72 4.60 -22.01
N ILE A 262 -5.51 4.93 -22.41
CA ILE A 262 -4.69 6.01 -21.83
C ILE A 262 -5.19 7.33 -22.38
#